data_768cbd08643aa24694439a5ac44e3963
#
_entry.id   768cbd08643aa24694439a5ac44e3963
#
_cell.length_a   1.000
_cell.length_b   1.000
_cell.length_c   1.000
_cell.angle_alpha   90.00
_cell.angle_beta   90.00
_cell.angle_gamma   90.00
#
_symmetry.space_group_name_H-M   'P 1'
#
loop_
_entity.id
_entity.type
_entity.pdbx_description
1 polymer ?
#
loop_
_entity_poly.entity_id
_entity_poly.type
_entity_poly.pdbx_seq_one_letter_code
_entity_poly.pdbx_strand_id
1 'polypeptide(L)'
;TEQRLFEEATYIYYLGRFIDSDSSSPHTYYIIANSMINGYTHKDRVKLALLASFKNKSLLKFYCKETDWFSNKEIETIQALGGIIKFVNALNISQTSFVQDVSLKETKKGNDDYELTVHYTEGEPIAEKYQALRQKKHIEKILKGSVSIVFTKS
;
A
#
# COMPACT_ATOMS: atom_id res chain seq x y z
N THR A 1 13.82 10.31 -5.25
CA THR A 1 13.65 9.23 -6.25
C THR A 1 12.79 8.10 -5.71
N GLU A 2 13.13 7.44 -4.60
CA GLU A 2 12.26 6.39 -4.01
C GLU A 2 10.95 6.96 -3.46
N GLN A 3 11.01 8.11 -2.79
CA GLN A 3 9.82 8.81 -2.31
C GLN A 3 8.87 9.17 -3.45
N ARG A 4 9.40 9.69 -4.56
CA ARG A 4 8.61 10.01 -5.74
C ARG A 4 7.91 8.79 -6.31
N LEU A 5 8.63 7.67 -6.48
CA LEU A 5 8.04 6.41 -6.96
C LEU A 5 6.93 5.90 -6.02
N PHE A 6 7.13 6.03 -4.71
CA PHE A 6 6.15 5.65 -3.71
C PHE A 6 4.88 6.52 -3.81
N GLU A 7 5.03 7.84 -3.87
CA GLU A 7 3.91 8.77 -3.99
C GLU A 7 3.12 8.52 -5.28
N GLU A 8 3.79 8.40 -6.42
CA GLU A 8 3.14 8.12 -7.70
C GLU A 8 2.43 6.75 -7.70
N ALA A 9 3.01 5.73 -7.07
CA ALA A 9 2.38 4.42 -6.95
C ALA A 9 1.04 4.47 -6.19
N THR A 10 0.90 5.38 -5.22
CA THR A 10 -0.37 5.52 -4.48
C THR A 10 -1.51 5.99 -5.37
N TYR A 11 -1.23 6.86 -6.34
CA TYR A 11 -2.25 7.39 -7.25
C TYR A 11 -2.71 6.37 -8.30
N ILE A 12 -1.83 5.46 -8.70
CA ILE A 12 -2.11 4.48 -9.75
C ILE A 12 -2.29 3.06 -9.19
N TYR A 13 -2.45 2.95 -7.88
CA TYR A 13 -2.66 1.67 -7.22
C TYR A 13 -3.92 0.98 -7.76
N TYR A 14 -3.76 -0.26 -8.21
CA TYR A 14 -4.83 -1.02 -8.85
C TYR A 14 -5.43 -0.39 -10.12
N LEU A 15 -4.62 0.32 -10.90
CA LEU A 15 -5.05 0.85 -12.22
C LEU A 15 -5.72 -0.23 -13.08
N GLY A 16 -5.27 -1.47 -13.01
CA GLY A 16 -5.83 -2.61 -13.73
C GLY A 16 -7.28 -2.99 -13.37
N ARG A 17 -7.89 -2.38 -12.34
CA ARG A 17 -9.31 -2.55 -12.03
C ARG A 17 -10.24 -2.21 -13.18
N PHE A 18 -9.85 -1.28 -14.03
CA PHE A 18 -10.61 -0.90 -15.22
C PHE A 18 -10.70 -2.04 -16.25
N ILE A 19 -9.78 -3.01 -16.18
CA ILE A 19 -9.80 -4.18 -17.06
C ILE A 19 -10.55 -5.33 -16.39
N ASP A 20 -10.13 -5.68 -15.16
CA ASP A 20 -10.73 -6.76 -14.37
C ASP A 20 -10.44 -6.51 -12.89
N SER A 21 -11.48 -6.45 -12.07
CA SER A 21 -11.38 -6.20 -10.64
C SER A 21 -10.69 -7.34 -9.89
N ASP A 22 -10.91 -8.57 -10.29
CA ASP A 22 -10.39 -9.76 -9.61
C ASP A 22 -8.90 -9.98 -9.91
N SER A 23 -8.48 -9.63 -11.12
CA SER A 23 -7.10 -9.71 -11.60
C SER A 23 -6.41 -8.35 -11.68
N SER A 24 -6.84 -7.36 -10.89
CA SER A 24 -6.35 -5.99 -10.99
C SER A 24 -4.84 -5.86 -10.78
N SER A 25 -4.25 -6.66 -9.89
CA SER A 25 -2.80 -6.61 -9.61
C SER A 25 -1.95 -7.01 -10.83
N PRO A 26 -2.13 -8.17 -11.48
CA PRO A 26 -1.42 -8.50 -12.71
C PRO A 26 -1.61 -7.47 -13.83
N HIS A 27 -2.82 -6.99 -14.04
CA HIS A 27 -3.10 -5.97 -15.05
C HIS A 27 -2.42 -4.64 -14.75
N THR A 28 -2.42 -4.19 -13.50
CA THR A 28 -1.70 -2.98 -13.08
C THR A 28 -0.21 -3.12 -13.36
N TYR A 29 0.40 -4.23 -12.97
CA TYR A 29 1.81 -4.50 -13.24
C TYR A 29 2.11 -4.45 -14.74
N TYR A 30 1.36 -5.17 -15.55
CA TYR A 30 1.56 -5.24 -16.99
C TYR A 30 1.45 -3.87 -17.66
N ILE A 31 0.41 -3.10 -17.34
CA ILE A 31 0.19 -1.77 -17.91
C ILE A 31 1.39 -0.87 -17.61
N ILE A 32 1.81 -0.75 -16.34
CA ILE A 32 2.86 0.17 -15.94
C ILE A 32 4.23 -0.29 -16.46
N ALA A 33 4.55 -1.57 -16.33
CA ALA A 33 5.83 -2.13 -16.76
C ALA A 33 6.08 -1.97 -18.28
N ASN A 34 5.00 -1.98 -19.08
CA ASN A 34 5.07 -1.86 -20.53
C ASN A 34 4.73 -0.45 -21.07
N SER A 35 4.36 0.48 -20.20
CA SER A 35 4.07 1.86 -20.60
C SER A 35 5.35 2.66 -20.85
N MET A 36 5.32 3.58 -21.81
CA MET A 36 6.38 4.55 -21.97
C MET A 36 6.10 5.74 -21.04
N ILE A 37 6.90 5.85 -19.97
CA ILE A 37 6.81 6.94 -19.00
C ILE A 37 8.08 7.77 -19.10
N ASN A 38 7.95 9.00 -19.57
CA ASN A 38 9.07 9.91 -19.72
C ASN A 38 9.73 10.23 -18.38
N GLY A 39 11.06 10.26 -18.36
CA GLY A 39 11.83 10.55 -17.15
C GLY A 39 12.05 9.37 -16.20
N TYR A 40 11.66 8.16 -16.61
CA TYR A 40 11.91 6.92 -15.87
C TYR A 40 12.89 6.01 -16.60
N THR A 41 13.84 5.45 -15.85
CA THR A 41 14.59 4.30 -16.35
C THR A 41 13.69 3.08 -16.41
N HIS A 42 14.10 2.07 -17.15
CA HIS A 42 13.32 0.83 -17.21
C HIS A 42 13.19 0.16 -15.82
N LYS A 43 14.27 0.18 -15.03
CA LYS A 43 14.28 -0.32 -13.64
C LYS A 43 13.30 0.45 -12.75
N ASP A 44 13.26 1.79 -12.84
CA ASP A 44 12.33 2.63 -12.05
C ASP A 44 10.88 2.35 -12.43
N ARG A 45 10.60 2.17 -13.70
CA ARG A 45 9.26 1.84 -14.19
C ARG A 45 8.78 0.48 -13.67
N VAL A 46 9.63 -0.53 -13.68
CA VAL A 46 9.31 -1.84 -13.09
C VAL A 46 9.13 -1.72 -11.58
N LYS A 47 9.95 -0.93 -10.89
CA LYS A 47 9.78 -0.67 -9.46
C LYS A 47 8.44 0.01 -9.16
N LEU A 48 8.05 1.00 -9.96
CA LEU A 48 6.73 1.64 -9.88
C LEU A 48 5.59 0.62 -10.08
N ALA A 49 5.73 -0.24 -11.09
CA ALA A 49 4.75 -1.31 -11.36
C ALA A 49 4.61 -2.28 -10.18
N LEU A 50 5.71 -2.68 -9.55
CA LEU A 50 5.72 -3.56 -8.38
C LEU A 50 5.04 -2.92 -7.16
N LEU A 51 5.26 -1.63 -6.93
CA LEU A 51 4.62 -0.88 -5.85
C LEU A 51 3.12 -0.72 -6.08
N ALA A 52 2.73 -0.25 -7.27
CA ALA A 52 1.33 0.03 -7.60
C ALA A 52 0.47 -1.23 -7.75
N SER A 53 1.08 -2.38 -7.99
CA SER A 53 0.40 -3.68 -8.12
C SER A 53 0.55 -4.58 -6.88
N PHE A 54 1.14 -4.09 -5.81
CA PHE A 54 1.46 -4.92 -4.65
C PHE A 54 0.22 -5.58 -4.05
N LYS A 55 0.20 -6.90 -4.05
CA LYS A 55 -0.85 -7.73 -3.45
C LYS A 55 -0.32 -8.55 -2.27
N ASN A 56 0.76 -9.27 -2.48
CA ASN A 56 1.41 -10.10 -1.46
C ASN A 56 2.87 -10.40 -1.83
N LYS A 57 3.60 -10.96 -0.86
CA LYS A 57 5.01 -11.31 -1.02
C LYS A 57 5.26 -12.34 -2.12
N SER A 58 4.36 -13.30 -2.29
CA SER A 58 4.53 -14.38 -3.28
C SER A 58 4.51 -13.84 -4.70
N LEU A 59 3.54 -12.97 -5.00
CA LEU A 59 3.42 -12.34 -6.30
C LEU A 59 4.58 -11.37 -6.58
N LEU A 60 5.00 -10.59 -5.57
CA LEU A 60 6.18 -9.73 -5.68
C LEU A 60 7.42 -10.55 -6.06
N LYS A 61 7.67 -11.65 -5.34
CA LYS A 61 8.81 -12.51 -5.64
C LYS A 61 8.74 -13.15 -7.03
N PHE A 62 7.55 -13.51 -7.47
CA PHE A 62 7.34 -14.03 -8.81
C PHE A 62 7.82 -13.04 -9.88
N TYR A 63 7.36 -11.78 -9.81
CA TYR A 63 7.79 -10.74 -10.76
C TYR A 63 9.28 -10.42 -10.66
N CYS A 64 9.85 -10.38 -9.45
CA CYS A 64 11.27 -10.09 -9.26
C CYS A 64 12.19 -11.17 -9.81
N LYS A 65 11.75 -12.44 -9.81
CA LYS A 65 12.52 -13.54 -10.38
C LYS A 65 12.67 -13.46 -11.91
N GLU A 66 11.69 -12.90 -12.58
CA GLU A 66 11.72 -12.80 -14.05
C GLU A 66 12.74 -11.76 -14.55
N THR A 67 13.04 -10.75 -13.72
CA THR A 67 13.90 -9.65 -14.15
C THR A 67 15.32 -9.71 -13.59
N ASP A 68 15.52 -10.31 -12.43
CA ASP A 68 16.80 -10.37 -11.68
C ASP A 68 17.50 -9.02 -11.50
N TRP A 69 16.71 -7.93 -11.45
CA TRP A 69 17.24 -6.56 -11.38
C TRP A 69 17.31 -5.99 -9.97
N PHE A 70 16.67 -6.67 -9.01
CA PHE A 70 16.53 -6.17 -7.64
C PHE A 70 17.29 -7.03 -6.65
N SER A 71 18.12 -6.39 -5.83
CA SER A 71 18.74 -7.03 -4.67
C SER A 71 17.69 -7.41 -3.62
N ASN A 72 18.03 -8.33 -2.74
CA ASN A 72 17.13 -8.74 -1.65
C ASN A 72 16.69 -7.53 -0.80
N LYS A 73 17.59 -6.59 -0.55
CA LYS A 73 17.28 -5.36 0.20
C LYS A 73 16.27 -4.48 -0.53
N GLU A 74 16.40 -4.33 -1.86
CA GLU A 74 15.42 -3.59 -2.67
C GLU A 74 14.06 -4.28 -2.65
N ILE A 75 14.02 -5.61 -2.75
CA ILE A 75 12.77 -6.40 -2.68
C ILE A 75 12.08 -6.23 -1.31
N GLU A 76 12.84 -6.26 -0.21
CA GLU A 76 12.31 -6.02 1.12
C GLU A 76 11.74 -4.60 1.27
N THR A 77 12.43 -3.60 0.71
CA THR A 77 11.93 -2.21 0.68
C THR A 77 10.65 -2.09 -0.13
N ILE A 78 10.60 -2.68 -1.33
CA ILE A 78 9.39 -2.69 -2.16
C ILE A 78 8.24 -3.40 -1.44
N GLN A 79 8.50 -4.50 -0.75
CA GLN A 79 7.49 -5.20 0.05
C GLN A 79 6.94 -4.33 1.19
N ALA A 80 7.81 -3.62 1.90
CA ALA A 80 7.41 -2.72 2.99
C ALA A 80 6.56 -1.56 2.47
N LEU A 81 7.05 -0.85 1.46
CA LEU A 81 6.35 0.29 0.85
C LEU A 81 5.03 -0.13 0.19
N GLY A 82 5.02 -1.25 -0.54
CA GLY A 82 3.81 -1.82 -1.12
C GLY A 82 2.76 -2.21 -0.05
N GLY A 83 3.22 -2.69 1.09
CA GLY A 83 2.37 -2.96 2.25
C GLY A 83 1.72 -1.70 2.82
N ILE A 84 2.46 -0.58 2.88
CA ILE A 84 1.91 0.72 3.29
C ILE A 84 0.85 1.19 2.28
N ILE A 85 1.14 1.15 0.99
CA ILE A 85 0.18 1.54 -0.06
C ILE A 85 -1.11 0.72 0.06
N LYS A 86 -0.99 -0.58 0.25
CA LYS A 86 -2.13 -1.49 0.43
C LYS A 86 -2.96 -1.14 1.67
N PHE A 87 -2.32 -0.78 2.78
CA PHE A 87 -2.99 -0.34 4.00
C PHE A 87 -3.70 1.00 3.80
N VAL A 88 -3.02 2.00 3.22
CA VAL A 88 -3.61 3.32 2.92
C VAL A 88 -4.81 3.19 1.98
N ASN A 89 -4.70 2.33 0.96
CA ASN A 89 -5.84 2.06 0.07
C ASN A 89 -7.02 1.40 0.81
N ALA A 90 -6.76 0.59 1.83
CA ALA A 90 -7.80 0.02 2.68
C ALA A 90 -8.57 1.09 3.46
N LEU A 91 -7.94 2.20 3.84
CA LEU A 91 -8.58 3.35 4.50
C LEU A 91 -9.48 4.18 3.56
N ASN A 92 -9.46 3.90 2.27
CA ASN A 92 -10.33 4.53 1.27
C ASN A 92 -10.97 3.48 0.35
N ILE A 93 -11.27 2.31 0.88
CA ILE A 93 -11.76 1.18 0.06
C ILE A 93 -13.10 1.46 -0.61
N SER A 94 -13.97 2.24 0.03
CA SER A 94 -15.25 2.66 -0.52
C SER A 94 -15.13 3.80 -1.55
N GLN A 95 -13.96 4.42 -1.68
CA GLN A 95 -13.70 5.59 -2.54
C GLN A 95 -14.59 6.81 -2.24
N THR A 96 -15.02 6.93 -0.99
CA THR A 96 -15.88 8.04 -0.51
C THR A 96 -15.11 9.14 0.20
N SER A 97 -13.79 8.96 0.38
CA SER A 97 -12.91 9.92 1.07
C SER A 97 -13.37 10.28 2.48
N PHE A 98 -13.94 9.33 3.22
CA PHE A 98 -14.34 9.53 4.62
C PHE A 98 -13.18 9.91 5.52
N VAL A 99 -12.01 9.29 5.30
CA VAL A 99 -10.82 9.53 6.10
C VAL A 99 -10.14 10.83 5.65
N GLN A 100 -9.90 11.72 6.62
CA GLN A 100 -9.30 13.03 6.38
C GLN A 100 -7.85 13.08 6.84
N ASP A 101 -7.53 12.42 7.93
CA ASP A 101 -6.20 12.43 8.51
C ASP A 101 -5.92 11.15 9.28
N VAL A 102 -4.65 10.83 9.43
CA VAL A 102 -4.17 9.67 10.17
C VAL A 102 -2.98 10.07 11.03
N SER A 103 -3.00 9.71 12.29
CA SER A 103 -1.87 9.93 13.19
C SER A 103 -1.42 8.62 13.85
N LEU A 104 -0.11 8.46 13.99
CA LEU A 104 0.51 7.31 14.65
C LEU A 104 1.25 7.77 15.91
N LYS A 105 1.00 7.10 17.02
CA LYS A 105 1.67 7.36 18.30
C LYS A 105 2.21 6.06 18.89
N GLU A 106 3.39 6.13 19.48
CA GLU A 106 3.88 5.07 20.34
C GLU A 106 3.12 5.12 21.67
N THR A 107 2.62 3.98 22.12
CA THR A 107 1.86 3.89 23.39
C THR A 107 2.70 3.20 24.46
N LYS A 108 2.72 3.82 25.65
CA LYS A 108 3.30 3.23 26.86
C LYS A 108 2.25 2.58 27.77
N LYS A 109 0.97 2.65 27.38
CA LYS A 109 -0.16 2.15 28.13
C LYS A 109 -1.02 1.26 27.25
N GLY A 110 -1.27 0.04 27.67
CA GLY A 110 -2.10 -0.92 26.97
C GLY A 110 -1.33 -2.16 26.49
N ASN A 111 -2.00 -2.98 25.69
CA ASN A 111 -1.44 -4.24 25.17
C ASN A 111 -0.74 -4.06 23.82
N ASP A 112 -0.90 -2.91 23.16
CA ASP A 112 -0.32 -2.62 21.87
C ASP A 112 0.81 -1.58 21.98
N ASP A 113 1.82 -1.71 21.11
CA ASP A 113 3.00 -0.84 21.13
C ASP A 113 2.72 0.53 20.47
N TYR A 114 1.78 0.56 19.53
CA TYR A 114 1.41 1.74 18.75
C TYR A 114 -0.10 1.92 18.66
N GLU A 115 -0.54 3.16 18.60
CA GLU A 115 -1.92 3.52 18.30
C GLU A 115 -1.98 4.33 17.02
N LEU A 116 -2.75 3.84 16.05
CA LEU A 116 -3.08 4.55 14.82
C LEU A 116 -4.48 5.14 14.96
N THR A 117 -4.57 6.47 14.96
CA THR A 117 -5.85 7.19 14.99
C THR A 117 -6.22 7.61 13.58
N VAL A 118 -7.40 7.20 13.14
CA VAL A 118 -7.96 7.54 11.83
C VAL A 118 -9.10 8.53 12.03
N HIS A 119 -8.93 9.75 11.53
CA HIS A 119 -9.91 10.82 11.63
C HIS A 119 -10.82 10.83 10.40
N TYR A 120 -12.14 10.82 10.61
CA TYR A 120 -13.16 10.92 9.55
C TYR A 120 -14.23 11.94 9.88
N THR A 121 -14.87 12.54 8.87
CA THR A 121 -15.81 13.66 9.06
C THR A 121 -17.26 13.24 8.91
N GLU A 122 -17.59 12.53 7.87
CA GLU A 122 -18.97 12.17 7.52
C GLU A 122 -19.15 10.67 7.39
N GLY A 123 -20.40 10.22 7.51
CA GLY A 123 -20.77 8.83 7.30
C GLY A 123 -20.29 7.87 8.39
N GLU A 124 -20.31 6.60 8.07
CA GLU A 124 -19.83 5.51 8.89
C GLU A 124 -18.86 4.66 8.05
N PRO A 125 -17.55 4.71 8.31
CA PRO A 125 -16.53 4.03 7.50
C PRO A 125 -16.42 2.53 7.85
N ILE A 126 -17.51 1.78 7.68
CA ILE A 126 -17.60 0.35 8.06
C ILE A 126 -16.61 -0.50 7.24
N ALA A 127 -16.59 -0.30 5.93
CA ALA A 127 -15.71 -1.04 5.04
C ALA A 127 -14.22 -0.73 5.34
N GLU A 128 -13.91 0.53 5.59
CA GLU A 128 -12.58 1.00 5.95
C GLU A 128 -12.12 0.41 7.27
N LYS A 129 -12.97 0.40 8.31
CA LYS A 129 -12.68 -0.24 9.60
C LYS A 129 -12.34 -1.72 9.44
N TYR A 130 -13.16 -2.44 8.69
CA TYR A 130 -12.94 -3.87 8.45
C TYR A 130 -11.64 -4.12 7.69
N GLN A 131 -11.39 -3.40 6.60
CA GLN A 131 -10.19 -3.58 5.80
C GLN A 131 -8.92 -3.11 6.51
N ALA A 132 -8.99 -2.05 7.29
CA ALA A 132 -7.86 -1.58 8.09
C ALA A 132 -7.38 -2.66 9.07
N LEU A 133 -8.30 -3.31 9.77
CA LEU A 133 -7.98 -4.43 10.67
C LEU A 133 -7.34 -5.61 9.94
N ARG A 134 -7.78 -5.92 8.73
CA ARG A 134 -7.19 -6.99 7.91
C ARG A 134 -5.78 -6.66 7.43
N GLN A 135 -5.51 -5.39 7.10
CA GLN A 135 -4.27 -4.95 6.47
C GLN A 135 -3.25 -4.35 7.46
N LYS A 136 -3.62 -4.14 8.72
CA LYS A 136 -2.71 -3.57 9.74
C LYS A 136 -1.42 -4.36 9.93
N LYS A 137 -1.43 -5.65 9.63
CA LYS A 137 -0.25 -6.52 9.67
C LYS A 137 0.94 -6.00 8.86
N HIS A 138 0.68 -5.23 7.79
CA HIS A 138 1.73 -4.63 6.97
C HIS A 138 2.45 -3.52 7.74
N ILE A 139 1.69 -2.71 8.49
CA ILE A 139 2.25 -1.64 9.33
C ILE A 139 2.96 -2.23 10.56
N GLU A 140 2.35 -3.20 11.23
CA GLU A 140 2.95 -3.91 12.37
C GLU A 140 4.31 -4.52 12.02
N LYS A 141 4.43 -5.09 10.81
CA LYS A 141 5.68 -5.66 10.34
C LYS A 141 6.79 -4.61 10.18
N ILE A 142 6.45 -3.42 9.69
CA ILE A 142 7.40 -2.31 9.50
C ILE A 142 7.83 -1.73 10.85
N LEU A 143 6.86 -1.49 11.74
CA LEU A 143 7.09 -0.94 13.07
C LEU A 143 7.72 -1.96 14.04
N LYS A 144 7.68 -3.24 13.69
CA LYS A 144 8.10 -4.37 14.56
C LYS A 144 7.37 -4.35 15.91
N GLY A 145 6.10 -4.01 15.89
CA GLY A 145 5.26 -3.91 17.07
C GLY A 145 3.77 -3.99 16.73
N SER A 146 2.95 -4.25 17.71
CA SER A 146 1.49 -4.32 17.58
C SER A 146 0.88 -2.93 17.41
N VAL A 147 -0.18 -2.84 16.62
CA VAL A 147 -0.89 -1.59 16.32
C VAL A 147 -2.36 -1.72 16.66
N SER A 148 -2.86 -0.85 17.54
CA SER A 148 -4.30 -0.63 17.69
C SER A 148 -4.76 0.46 16.72
N ILE A 149 -5.95 0.30 16.15
CA ILE A 149 -6.54 1.28 15.24
C ILE A 149 -7.80 1.85 15.86
N VAL A 150 -7.82 3.18 16.02
CA VAL A 150 -8.95 3.93 16.57
C VAL A 150 -9.51 4.85 15.50
N PHE A 151 -10.80 4.74 15.22
CA PHE A 151 -11.51 5.63 14.31
C PHE A 151 -12.22 6.71 15.11
N THR A 152 -11.88 7.97 14.86
CA THR A 152 -12.43 9.14 15.55
C THR A 152 -13.15 10.05 14.58
N LYS A 153 -14.41 10.36 14.88
CA LYS A 153 -15.19 11.33 14.12
C LYS A 153 -14.81 12.74 14.53
N SER A 154 -14.47 13.54 13.56
CA SER A 154 -14.14 14.96 13.76
C SER A 154 -15.37 15.83 13.67
#